data_54ead52b7af6fd1cd9d1bdf9810dc292
#
_entry.id   54ead52b7af6fd1cd9d1bdf9810dc292
#
_cell.length_a   1.000
_cell.length_b   1.000
_cell.length_c   1.000
_cell.angle_alpha   90.00
_cell.angle_beta   90.00
_cell.angle_gamma   90.00
#
_symmetry.space_group_name_H-M   'P 1'
#
loop_
_entity.id
_entity.type
_entity.pdbx_description
1 polymer ?
#
loop_
_entity_poly.entity_id
_entity_poly.type
_entity_poly.pdbx_seq_one_letter_code
_entity_poly.pdbx_strand_id
1 'polypeptide(L)'
;MIATYVLAGYNLYRYAFPRDDAFRRNVWPIVLVSVSILFKISMAAEAGERLPLWLQHIPYAWSSFASLVTKARISFVALSLGLLWFSYRWTTDLKKSQSWIEGAFTFLNLFLLGQSRYANIPLYLLFEAQRRLLELSDAGVDWLAVSCLWMQHVSFFALGNSNSLSSVDLTNAYNGITSYSIPFVGALTFISNWAGPIWWSMAAIRIYLGGSTKDGKYADWMGWSSGFHGIAMLFLVGACIILRTHLFIWTVFSPKFLFQVVWMVLQHIAIEGIVGSTLCWIS
;
A
#
# COMPACT_ATOMS: atom_id res chain seq x y z
N MET A 1 -7.98 -12.18 -7.20
CA MET A 1 -6.77 -12.52 -6.45
C MET A 1 -5.61 -12.94 -7.35
N ILE A 2 -5.68 -14.08 -8.06
CA ILE A 2 -4.54 -14.59 -8.85
C ILE A 2 -4.05 -13.58 -9.87
N ALA A 3 -4.94 -12.97 -10.66
CA ALA A 3 -4.58 -11.96 -11.63
C ALA A 3 -3.78 -10.79 -11.01
N THR A 4 -4.13 -10.37 -9.78
CA THR A 4 -3.43 -9.32 -9.04
C THR A 4 -1.98 -9.73 -8.72
N TYR A 5 -1.78 -10.96 -8.24
CA TYR A 5 -0.46 -11.49 -7.95
C TYR A 5 0.36 -11.78 -9.21
N VAL A 6 -0.27 -12.24 -10.29
CA VAL A 6 0.38 -12.40 -11.61
C VAL A 6 0.90 -11.07 -12.13
N LEU A 7 0.09 -10.00 -12.01
CA LEU A 7 0.51 -8.66 -12.40
C LEU A 7 1.69 -8.17 -11.53
N ALA A 8 1.63 -8.40 -10.22
CA ALA A 8 2.74 -8.06 -9.31
C ALA A 8 4.01 -8.84 -9.67
N GLY A 9 3.90 -10.14 -9.97
CA GLY A 9 5.01 -10.97 -10.43
C GLY A 9 5.61 -10.49 -11.75
N TYR A 10 4.77 -10.11 -12.71
CA TYR A 10 5.21 -9.52 -13.96
C TYR A 10 5.96 -8.19 -13.76
N ASN A 11 5.48 -7.34 -12.85
CA ASN A 11 6.14 -6.08 -12.53
C ASN A 11 7.50 -6.32 -11.83
N LEU A 12 7.59 -7.30 -10.91
CA LEU A 12 8.88 -7.71 -10.32
C LEU A 12 9.86 -8.19 -11.41
N TYR A 13 9.41 -9.09 -12.29
CA TYR A 13 10.20 -9.59 -13.40
C TYR A 13 10.71 -8.46 -14.31
N ARG A 14 9.85 -7.49 -14.59
CA ARG A 14 10.18 -6.40 -15.51
C ARG A 14 11.10 -5.35 -14.89
N TYR A 15 10.90 -4.99 -13.62
CA TYR A 15 11.51 -3.82 -13.00
C TYR A 15 12.50 -4.13 -11.89
N ALA A 16 12.27 -5.18 -11.09
CA ALA A 16 13.05 -5.42 -9.89
C ALA A 16 14.29 -6.30 -10.10
N PHE A 17 14.33 -7.13 -11.15
CA PHE A 17 15.43 -8.05 -11.36
C PHE A 17 16.21 -7.76 -12.65
N PRO A 18 17.57 -7.82 -12.61
CA PRO A 18 18.41 -7.44 -13.73
C PRO A 18 18.25 -8.41 -14.91
N ARG A 19 18.42 -7.86 -16.12
CA ARG A 19 18.31 -8.63 -17.36
C ARG A 19 19.50 -9.58 -17.58
N ASP A 20 20.62 -9.31 -16.94
CA ASP A 20 21.88 -10.02 -17.16
C ASP A 20 21.94 -11.38 -16.46
N ASP A 21 21.08 -11.60 -15.44
CA ASP A 21 20.96 -12.87 -14.73
C ASP A 21 19.57 -13.49 -14.96
N ALA A 22 19.48 -14.33 -16.00
CA ALA A 22 18.22 -14.96 -16.41
C ALA A 22 17.62 -15.84 -15.30
N PHE A 23 18.48 -16.52 -14.50
CA PHE A 23 18.00 -17.37 -13.41
C PHE A 23 17.34 -16.53 -12.30
N ARG A 24 18.04 -15.51 -11.81
CA ARG A 24 17.50 -14.65 -10.75
C ARG A 24 16.26 -13.90 -11.21
N ARG A 25 16.26 -13.41 -12.43
CA ARG A 25 15.10 -12.70 -13.02
C ARG A 25 13.85 -13.58 -13.10
N ASN A 26 14.01 -14.85 -13.40
CA ASN A 26 12.88 -15.76 -13.58
C ASN A 26 12.42 -16.38 -12.25
N VAL A 27 13.35 -16.75 -11.38
CA VAL A 27 13.05 -17.52 -10.16
C VAL A 27 12.56 -16.63 -9.02
N TRP A 28 13.24 -15.52 -8.72
CA TRP A 28 12.89 -14.68 -7.57
C TRP A 28 11.50 -14.07 -7.59
N PRO A 29 11.00 -13.51 -8.70
CA PRO A 29 9.60 -13.06 -8.78
C PRO A 29 8.60 -14.17 -8.47
N ILE A 30 8.84 -15.37 -9.00
CA ILE A 30 7.99 -16.54 -8.77
C ILE A 30 8.01 -16.91 -7.29
N VAL A 31 9.18 -16.98 -6.67
CA VAL A 31 9.31 -17.31 -5.25
C VAL A 31 8.60 -16.29 -4.37
N LEU A 32 8.84 -14.98 -4.56
CA LEU A 32 8.24 -13.92 -3.76
C LEU A 32 6.71 -13.91 -3.88
N VAL A 33 6.21 -14.03 -5.11
CA VAL A 33 4.77 -14.08 -5.37
C VAL A 33 4.15 -15.34 -4.77
N SER A 34 4.79 -16.50 -4.95
CA SER A 34 4.28 -17.78 -4.41
C SER A 34 4.20 -17.76 -2.89
N VAL A 35 5.23 -17.27 -2.20
CA VAL A 35 5.24 -17.16 -0.73
C VAL A 35 4.13 -16.21 -0.27
N SER A 36 3.94 -15.08 -0.95
CA SER A 36 2.88 -14.10 -0.62
C SER A 36 1.48 -14.66 -0.86
N ILE A 37 1.27 -15.39 -1.97
CA ILE A 37 -0.01 -16.07 -2.28
C ILE A 37 -0.30 -17.16 -1.23
N LEU A 38 0.67 -18.01 -0.92
CA LEU A 38 0.49 -19.11 0.03
C LEU A 38 0.16 -18.59 1.43
N PHE A 39 0.83 -17.53 1.87
CA PHE A 39 0.47 -16.85 3.12
C PHE A 39 -0.98 -16.37 3.08
N LYS A 40 -1.39 -15.69 2.01
CA LYS A 40 -2.73 -15.11 1.89
C LYS A 40 -3.84 -16.15 1.79
N ILE A 41 -3.62 -17.23 1.06
CA ILE A 41 -4.56 -18.35 0.98
C ILE A 41 -4.70 -19.02 2.35
N SER A 42 -3.60 -19.23 3.09
CA SER A 42 -3.65 -19.79 4.43
C SER A 42 -4.45 -18.92 5.39
N MET A 43 -4.25 -17.61 5.33
CA MET A 43 -4.97 -16.66 6.15
C MET A 43 -6.48 -16.65 5.83
N ALA A 44 -6.85 -16.66 4.55
CA ALA A 44 -8.24 -16.70 4.12
C ALA A 44 -8.92 -18.01 4.56
N ALA A 45 -8.21 -19.13 4.49
CA ALA A 45 -8.71 -20.43 4.94
C ALA A 45 -8.96 -20.46 6.47
N GLU A 46 -8.01 -19.91 7.26
CA GLU A 46 -8.18 -19.82 8.73
C GLU A 46 -9.30 -18.86 9.14
N ALA A 47 -9.52 -17.80 8.35
CA ALA A 47 -10.64 -16.87 8.53
C ALA A 47 -12.00 -17.45 8.11
N GLY A 48 -12.06 -18.67 7.56
CA GLY A 48 -13.28 -19.30 7.09
C GLY A 48 -13.84 -18.70 5.80
N GLU A 49 -13.03 -17.98 5.03
CA GLU A 49 -13.47 -17.41 3.75
C GLU A 49 -13.68 -18.51 2.70
N ARG A 50 -14.69 -18.35 1.85
CA ARG A 50 -14.99 -19.29 0.77
C ARG A 50 -13.92 -19.23 -0.32
N LEU A 51 -12.98 -20.16 -0.29
CA LEU A 51 -12.00 -20.34 -1.34
C LEU A 51 -12.59 -21.13 -2.53
N PRO A 52 -12.19 -20.83 -3.77
CA PRO A 52 -12.49 -21.66 -4.92
C PRO A 52 -12.08 -23.13 -4.69
N LEU A 53 -12.84 -24.09 -5.21
CA LEU A 53 -12.65 -25.53 -4.98
C LEU A 53 -11.20 -25.99 -5.21
N TRP A 54 -10.56 -25.52 -6.29
CA TRP A 54 -9.19 -25.86 -6.64
C TRP A 54 -8.12 -25.24 -5.70
N LEU A 55 -8.48 -24.22 -4.90
CA LEU A 55 -7.60 -23.63 -3.88
C LEU A 55 -7.80 -24.23 -2.49
N GLN A 56 -8.89 -24.96 -2.25
CA GLN A 56 -9.21 -25.48 -0.93
C GLN A 56 -8.22 -26.57 -0.44
N HIS A 57 -7.59 -27.28 -1.37
CA HIS A 57 -6.61 -28.33 -1.03
C HIS A 57 -5.22 -27.77 -0.69
N ILE A 58 -4.87 -26.57 -1.14
CA ILE A 58 -3.55 -25.97 -0.90
C ILE A 58 -3.31 -25.66 0.58
N PRO A 59 -4.26 -25.02 1.31
CA PRO A 59 -4.08 -24.73 2.73
C PRO A 59 -3.87 -26.00 3.56
N TYR A 60 -4.55 -27.10 3.22
CA TYR A 60 -4.49 -28.33 3.98
C TYR A 60 -3.10 -28.98 3.94
N ALA A 61 -2.47 -29.03 2.77
CA ALA A 61 -1.11 -29.52 2.63
C ALA A 61 -0.07 -28.58 3.26
N TRP A 62 -0.34 -27.28 3.25
CA TRP A 62 0.54 -26.23 3.75
C TRP A 62 0.31 -25.90 5.24
N SER A 63 -0.90 -26.17 5.78
CA SER A 63 -1.22 -25.91 7.19
C SER A 63 -0.39 -26.76 8.16
N SER A 64 -0.05 -27.98 7.77
CA SER A 64 0.80 -28.88 8.56
C SER A 64 2.25 -28.44 8.64
N PHE A 65 2.72 -27.56 7.76
CA PHE A 65 4.13 -27.21 7.64
C PHE A 65 4.58 -26.07 8.59
N ALA A 66 3.71 -25.08 8.86
CA ALA A 66 4.05 -23.97 9.73
C ALA A 66 2.78 -23.23 10.22
N SER A 67 2.87 -22.59 11.38
CA SER A 67 1.81 -21.70 11.87
C SER A 67 1.58 -20.50 10.94
N LEU A 68 0.40 -19.89 10.99
CA LEU A 68 0.08 -18.69 10.20
C LEU A 68 1.07 -17.56 10.48
N VAL A 69 1.46 -17.38 11.75
CA VAL A 69 2.46 -16.39 12.16
C VAL A 69 3.81 -16.63 11.47
N THR A 70 4.26 -17.90 11.41
CA THR A 70 5.52 -18.24 10.74
C THR A 70 5.45 -17.97 9.24
N LYS A 71 4.32 -18.29 8.60
CA LYS A 71 4.10 -18.00 7.17
C LYS A 71 4.11 -16.51 6.88
N ALA A 72 3.47 -15.69 7.73
CA ALA A 72 3.53 -14.24 7.64
C ALA A 72 4.97 -13.71 7.76
N ARG A 73 5.72 -14.20 8.75
CA ARG A 73 7.14 -13.82 8.93
C ARG A 73 7.99 -14.19 7.73
N ILE A 74 7.83 -15.39 7.20
CA ILE A 74 8.55 -15.82 5.99
C ILE A 74 8.24 -14.88 4.81
N SER A 75 6.95 -14.54 4.62
CA SER A 75 6.54 -13.61 3.56
C SER A 75 7.16 -12.23 3.74
N PHE A 76 7.10 -11.66 4.95
CA PHE A 76 7.64 -10.33 5.22
C PHE A 76 9.15 -10.27 5.14
N VAL A 77 9.85 -11.29 5.67
CA VAL A 77 11.31 -11.41 5.57
C VAL A 77 11.74 -11.55 4.11
N ALA A 78 11.04 -12.38 3.34
CA ALA A 78 11.34 -12.57 1.91
C ALA A 78 11.18 -11.26 1.13
N LEU A 79 10.08 -10.50 1.38
CA LEU A 79 9.84 -9.21 0.75
C LEU A 79 10.88 -8.17 1.18
N SER A 80 11.23 -8.11 2.47
CA SER A 80 12.24 -7.18 2.99
C SER A 80 13.62 -7.46 2.43
N LEU A 81 14.05 -8.73 2.42
CA LEU A 81 15.33 -9.14 1.83
C LEU A 81 15.36 -8.88 0.32
N GLY A 82 14.24 -9.13 -0.37
CA GLY A 82 14.10 -8.81 -1.78
C GLY A 82 14.25 -7.32 -2.06
N LEU A 83 13.61 -6.47 -1.26
CA LEU A 83 13.70 -5.02 -1.38
C LEU A 83 15.12 -4.51 -1.05
N LEU A 84 15.73 -5.01 0.03
CA LEU A 84 17.11 -4.65 0.41
C LEU A 84 18.11 -5.04 -0.68
N TRP A 85 18.00 -6.26 -1.21
CA TRP A 85 18.84 -6.72 -2.31
C TRP A 85 18.64 -5.88 -3.56
N PHE A 86 17.40 -5.57 -3.90
CA PHE A 86 17.05 -4.70 -5.01
C PHE A 86 17.63 -3.30 -4.83
N SER A 87 17.51 -2.71 -3.64
CA SER A 87 18.06 -1.39 -3.32
C SER A 87 19.60 -1.39 -3.36
N TYR A 88 20.25 -2.42 -2.85
CA TYR A 88 21.72 -2.59 -2.93
C TYR A 88 22.20 -2.64 -4.39
N ARG A 89 21.56 -3.45 -5.21
CA ARG A 89 21.89 -3.56 -6.65
C ARG A 89 21.70 -2.22 -7.38
N TRP A 90 20.69 -1.47 -6.97
CA TRP A 90 20.45 -0.15 -7.52
C TRP A 90 21.60 0.84 -7.26
N THR A 91 22.14 0.88 -6.03
CA THR A 91 23.26 1.79 -5.69
C THR A 91 24.53 1.50 -6.50
N THR A 92 24.68 0.27 -7.01
CA THR A 92 25.80 -0.12 -7.86
C THR A 92 25.59 0.14 -9.35
N ASP A 93 24.35 0.38 -9.79
CA ASP A 93 23.97 0.50 -11.21
C ASP A 93 23.28 1.86 -11.49
N LEU A 94 24.05 2.94 -11.44
CA LEU A 94 23.61 4.37 -11.46
C LEU A 94 22.75 4.84 -12.65
N LYS A 95 22.25 3.95 -13.52
CA LYS A 95 21.63 4.37 -14.80
C LYS A 95 20.12 4.26 -14.94
N LYS A 96 19.34 3.89 -13.89
CA LYS A 96 17.89 3.59 -14.09
C LYS A 96 16.98 4.02 -12.94
N SER A 97 16.91 5.32 -12.66
CA SER A 97 16.04 5.92 -11.64
C SER A 97 14.58 5.45 -11.72
N GLN A 98 13.96 5.52 -12.88
CA GLN A 98 12.57 5.11 -13.06
C GLN A 98 12.31 3.62 -12.74
N SER A 99 13.25 2.74 -13.08
CA SER A 99 13.13 1.30 -12.79
C SER A 99 13.14 1.01 -11.29
N TRP A 100 13.83 1.83 -10.48
CA TRP A 100 13.88 1.64 -9.03
C TRP A 100 12.53 1.98 -8.36
N ILE A 101 11.92 3.11 -8.74
CA ILE A 101 10.60 3.53 -8.23
C ILE A 101 9.57 2.43 -8.53
N GLU A 102 9.57 1.90 -9.75
CA GLU A 102 8.69 0.82 -10.18
C GLU A 102 8.89 -0.47 -9.38
N GLY A 103 10.15 -0.86 -9.15
CA GLY A 103 10.48 -2.03 -8.35
C GLY A 103 10.07 -1.85 -6.89
N ALA A 104 10.44 -0.74 -6.25
CA ALA A 104 10.08 -0.44 -4.87
C ALA A 104 8.56 -0.41 -4.67
N PHE A 105 7.82 0.22 -5.61
CA PHE A 105 6.36 0.22 -5.61
C PHE A 105 5.77 -1.20 -5.69
N THR A 106 6.40 -2.09 -6.46
CA THR A 106 5.91 -3.47 -6.58
C THR A 106 6.10 -4.26 -5.27
N PHE A 107 7.22 -4.07 -4.56
CA PHE A 107 7.43 -4.68 -3.24
C PHE A 107 6.40 -4.16 -2.22
N LEU A 108 6.16 -2.85 -2.20
CA LEU A 108 5.11 -2.26 -1.37
C LEU A 108 3.73 -2.85 -1.71
N ASN A 109 3.41 -2.97 -2.98
CA ASN A 109 2.14 -3.54 -3.43
C ASN A 109 1.95 -4.97 -2.93
N LEU A 110 2.96 -5.84 -3.03
CA LEU A 110 2.92 -7.19 -2.48
C LEU A 110 2.73 -7.21 -0.95
N PHE A 111 3.39 -6.30 -0.24
CA PHE A 111 3.21 -6.16 1.19
C PHE A 111 1.77 -5.73 1.54
N LEU A 112 1.23 -4.72 0.86
CA LEU A 112 -0.15 -4.25 1.07
C LEU A 112 -1.19 -5.32 0.72
N LEU A 113 -0.96 -6.13 -0.32
CA LEU A 113 -1.80 -7.29 -0.64
C LEU A 113 -1.81 -8.30 0.52
N GLY A 114 -0.66 -8.53 1.15
CA GLY A 114 -0.55 -9.35 2.36
C GLY A 114 -1.34 -8.79 3.54
N GLN A 115 -1.43 -7.47 3.68
CA GLN A 115 -2.13 -6.77 4.76
C GLN A 115 -3.60 -6.46 4.47
N SER A 116 -4.11 -6.76 3.27
CA SER A 116 -5.50 -6.48 2.90
C SER A 116 -6.38 -7.70 3.10
N ARG A 117 -7.69 -7.50 3.30
CA ARG A 117 -8.67 -8.60 3.29
C ARG A 117 -8.64 -9.33 1.95
N TYR A 118 -8.88 -10.65 1.97
CA TYR A 118 -8.92 -11.47 0.76
C TYR A 118 -9.86 -10.91 -0.31
N ALA A 119 -11.08 -10.51 0.11
CA ALA A 119 -12.09 -9.94 -0.78
C ALA A 119 -11.64 -8.63 -1.45
N ASN A 120 -10.71 -7.88 -0.84
CA ASN A 120 -10.25 -6.59 -1.33
C ASN A 120 -9.08 -6.71 -2.35
N ILE A 121 -8.45 -7.87 -2.46
CA ILE A 121 -7.31 -8.06 -3.37
C ILE A 121 -7.62 -7.68 -4.83
N PRO A 122 -8.79 -8.00 -5.41
CA PRO A 122 -9.12 -7.58 -6.77
C PRO A 122 -9.16 -6.06 -6.99
N LEU A 123 -9.43 -5.26 -5.94
CA LEU A 123 -9.46 -3.80 -6.04
C LEU A 123 -8.10 -3.21 -6.44
N TYR A 124 -7.00 -3.87 -6.08
CA TYR A 124 -5.66 -3.43 -6.48
C TYR A 124 -5.42 -3.54 -8.00
N LEU A 125 -6.11 -4.44 -8.70
CA LEU A 125 -6.12 -4.42 -10.17
C LEU A 125 -6.81 -3.18 -10.72
N LEU A 126 -7.94 -2.82 -10.10
CA LEU A 126 -8.66 -1.60 -10.46
C LEU A 126 -7.82 -0.36 -10.19
N PHE A 127 -7.16 -0.28 -9.03
CA PHE A 127 -6.25 0.82 -8.70
C PHE A 127 -5.12 0.94 -9.73
N GLU A 128 -4.48 -0.18 -10.11
CA GLU A 128 -3.43 -0.16 -11.12
C GLU A 128 -3.96 0.23 -12.51
N ALA A 129 -5.16 -0.21 -12.89
CA ALA A 129 -5.79 0.22 -14.13
C ALA A 129 -6.09 1.73 -14.13
N GLN A 130 -6.65 2.24 -13.04
CA GLN A 130 -6.93 3.67 -12.87
C GLN A 130 -5.65 4.50 -12.91
N ARG A 131 -4.59 4.07 -12.22
CA ARG A 131 -3.29 4.73 -12.27
C ARG A 131 -2.75 4.81 -13.70
N ARG A 132 -2.79 3.70 -14.45
CA ARG A 132 -2.33 3.69 -15.85
C ARG A 132 -3.16 4.61 -16.74
N LEU A 133 -4.46 4.69 -16.51
CA LEU A 133 -5.33 5.63 -17.23
C LEU A 133 -4.95 7.09 -16.91
N LEU A 134 -4.63 7.39 -15.65
CA LEU A 134 -4.15 8.73 -15.27
C LEU A 134 -2.80 9.06 -15.93
N GLU A 135 -1.88 8.11 -15.99
CA GLU A 135 -0.58 8.30 -16.68
C GLU A 135 -0.71 8.48 -18.19
N LEU A 136 -1.71 7.84 -18.81
CA LEU A 136 -1.98 7.96 -20.25
C LEU A 136 -2.81 9.20 -20.58
N SER A 137 -3.44 9.82 -19.60
CA SER A 137 -4.22 11.03 -19.81
C SER A 137 -3.29 12.23 -20.01
N ASP A 138 -3.60 13.10 -20.98
CA ASP A 138 -2.93 14.39 -21.13
C ASP A 138 -3.42 15.44 -20.12
N ALA A 139 -3.79 14.97 -18.91
CA ALA A 139 -4.29 15.84 -17.85
C ALA A 139 -3.15 16.73 -17.31
N GLY A 140 -3.46 17.98 -17.03
CA GLY A 140 -2.52 18.90 -16.40
C GLY A 140 -2.11 18.41 -15.01
N VAL A 141 -0.95 18.88 -14.55
CA VAL A 141 -0.32 18.49 -13.26
C VAL A 141 -1.29 18.62 -12.08
N ASP A 142 -2.04 19.72 -12.03
CA ASP A 142 -3.00 20.00 -10.96
C ASP A 142 -4.17 18.99 -10.94
N TRP A 143 -4.69 18.64 -12.11
CA TRP A 143 -5.76 17.63 -12.22
C TRP A 143 -5.28 16.24 -11.82
N LEU A 144 -4.04 15.90 -12.12
CA LEU A 144 -3.44 14.64 -11.67
C LEU A 144 -3.32 14.60 -10.14
N ALA A 145 -2.88 15.71 -9.52
CA ALA A 145 -2.81 15.81 -8.07
C ALA A 145 -4.18 15.64 -7.41
N VAL A 146 -5.16 16.41 -7.86
CA VAL A 146 -6.54 16.33 -7.35
C VAL A 146 -7.12 14.92 -7.52
N SER A 147 -6.88 14.29 -8.68
CA SER A 147 -7.34 12.93 -8.95
C SER A 147 -6.69 11.91 -7.99
N CYS A 148 -5.38 12.00 -7.75
CA CYS A 148 -4.69 11.12 -6.81
C CYS A 148 -5.20 11.31 -5.37
N LEU A 149 -5.41 12.55 -4.91
CA LEU A 149 -5.97 12.87 -3.60
C LEU A 149 -7.40 12.34 -3.45
N TRP A 150 -8.21 12.49 -4.50
CA TRP A 150 -9.55 11.92 -4.53
C TRP A 150 -9.52 10.40 -4.42
N MET A 151 -8.65 9.74 -5.18
CA MET A 151 -8.49 8.29 -5.15
C MET A 151 -7.98 7.76 -3.79
N GLN A 152 -7.14 8.51 -3.07
CA GLN A 152 -6.78 8.18 -1.69
C GLN A 152 -8.02 8.03 -0.79
N HIS A 153 -8.94 8.99 -0.86
CA HIS A 153 -10.16 8.98 -0.04
C HIS A 153 -11.14 7.89 -0.49
N VAL A 154 -11.37 7.77 -1.80
CA VAL A 154 -12.25 6.74 -2.36
C VAL A 154 -11.75 5.34 -2.02
N SER A 155 -10.44 5.10 -2.12
CA SER A 155 -9.85 3.79 -1.83
C SER A 155 -9.98 3.39 -0.36
N PHE A 156 -9.97 4.34 0.58
CA PHE A 156 -10.23 4.07 2.00
C PHE A 156 -11.62 3.44 2.19
N PHE A 157 -12.64 4.05 1.62
CA PHE A 157 -14.01 3.53 1.70
C PHE A 157 -14.21 2.27 0.86
N ALA A 158 -13.58 2.18 -0.31
CA ALA A 158 -13.67 1.01 -1.19
C ALA A 158 -13.13 -0.27 -0.54
N LEU A 159 -12.12 -0.15 0.35
CA LEU A 159 -11.61 -1.27 1.14
C LEU A 159 -12.53 -1.67 2.32
N GLY A 160 -13.69 -1.04 2.47
CA GLY A 160 -14.68 -1.35 3.49
C GLY A 160 -14.48 -0.61 4.82
N ASN A 161 -13.66 0.44 4.82
CA ASN A 161 -13.46 1.27 6.00
C ASN A 161 -14.54 2.36 6.10
N SER A 162 -14.75 2.89 7.29
CA SER A 162 -15.62 4.04 7.54
C SER A 162 -14.96 5.02 8.53
N ASN A 163 -15.61 6.17 8.73
CA ASN A 163 -15.14 7.16 9.70
C ASN A 163 -15.48 6.79 11.17
N SER A 164 -15.90 5.55 11.43
CA SER A 164 -16.22 5.05 12.78
C SER A 164 -15.08 4.21 13.33
N LEU A 165 -14.73 4.40 14.61
CA LEU A 165 -13.75 3.54 15.29
C LEU A 165 -14.17 2.07 15.31
N SER A 166 -15.47 1.79 15.31
CA SER A 166 -16.00 0.42 15.29
C SER A 166 -15.74 -0.32 13.97
N SER A 167 -15.43 0.41 12.90
CA SER A 167 -15.12 -0.20 11.58
C SER A 167 -13.65 -0.57 11.40
N VAL A 168 -12.78 -0.25 12.37
CA VAL A 168 -11.36 -0.61 12.30
C VAL A 168 -11.19 -2.11 12.26
N ASP A 169 -10.58 -2.60 11.20
CA ASP A 169 -10.34 -4.03 11.00
C ASP A 169 -9.05 -4.47 11.71
N LEU A 170 -9.20 -5.42 12.62
CA LEU A 170 -8.09 -6.02 13.36
C LEU A 170 -7.61 -7.35 12.78
N THR A 171 -8.22 -7.83 11.70
CA THR A 171 -7.92 -9.15 11.11
C THR A 171 -6.44 -9.29 10.75
N ASN A 172 -5.82 -8.24 10.27
CA ASN A 172 -4.41 -8.22 9.84
C ASN A 172 -3.45 -7.65 10.92
N ALA A 173 -3.96 -7.27 12.09
CA ALA A 173 -3.20 -6.61 13.15
C ALA A 173 -2.09 -7.49 13.76
N TYR A 174 -2.27 -8.80 13.71
CA TYR A 174 -1.36 -9.79 14.30
C TYR A 174 -0.55 -10.58 13.26
N ASN A 175 -0.55 -10.16 12.00
CA ASN A 175 0.24 -10.84 10.98
C ASN A 175 1.73 -10.88 11.35
N GLY A 176 2.26 -12.07 11.63
CA GLY A 176 3.65 -12.27 12.04
C GLY A 176 3.96 -11.99 13.51
N ILE A 177 2.98 -11.62 14.34
CA ILE A 177 3.16 -11.28 15.77
C ILE A 177 2.53 -12.37 16.64
N THR A 178 3.29 -12.88 17.62
CA THR A 178 2.85 -13.92 18.56
C THR A 178 2.36 -13.36 19.89
N SER A 179 2.81 -12.15 20.28
CA SER A 179 2.46 -11.50 21.52
C SER A 179 2.04 -10.06 21.29
N TYR A 180 1.17 -9.54 22.14
CA TYR A 180 0.73 -8.16 22.03
C TYR A 180 1.90 -7.19 22.19
N SER A 181 2.06 -6.34 21.18
CA SER A 181 3.06 -5.26 21.19
C SER A 181 2.41 -4.02 20.56
N ILE A 182 2.23 -2.98 21.37
CA ILE A 182 1.55 -1.74 20.97
C ILE A 182 2.10 -1.18 19.64
N PRO A 183 3.44 -0.98 19.46
CA PRO A 183 3.94 -0.37 18.23
C PRO A 183 3.71 -1.24 17.00
N PHE A 184 3.93 -2.56 17.09
CA PHE A 184 3.78 -3.45 15.93
C PHE A 184 2.31 -3.72 15.58
N VAL A 185 1.48 -4.03 16.58
CA VAL A 185 0.04 -4.23 16.37
C VAL A 185 -0.61 -2.95 15.87
N GLY A 186 -0.26 -1.79 16.47
CA GLY A 186 -0.74 -0.48 16.03
C GLY A 186 -0.33 -0.17 14.58
N ALA A 187 0.93 -0.38 14.22
CA ALA A 187 1.43 -0.16 12.86
C ALA A 187 0.72 -1.06 11.83
N LEU A 188 0.60 -2.36 12.11
CA LEU A 188 -0.08 -3.29 11.20
C LEU A 188 -1.57 -3.00 11.07
N THR A 189 -2.24 -2.65 12.19
CA THR A 189 -3.65 -2.20 12.17
C THR A 189 -3.81 -0.96 11.29
N PHE A 190 -2.92 0.01 11.47
CA PHE A 190 -2.95 1.21 10.64
C PHE A 190 -2.72 0.88 9.16
N ILE A 191 -1.63 0.18 8.82
CA ILE A 191 -1.29 -0.16 7.44
C ILE A 191 -2.42 -0.94 6.77
N SER A 192 -3.05 -1.89 7.46
CA SER A 192 -4.13 -2.70 6.87
C SER A 192 -5.39 -1.87 6.57
N ASN A 193 -5.75 -0.94 7.45
CA ASN A 193 -6.93 -0.09 7.25
C ASN A 193 -6.66 1.05 6.26
N TRP A 194 -5.44 1.58 6.21
CA TRP A 194 -5.04 2.64 5.27
C TRP A 194 -4.32 2.13 4.01
N ALA A 195 -4.41 0.83 3.72
CA ALA A 195 -3.71 0.23 2.59
C ALA A 195 -4.02 0.89 1.24
N GLY A 196 -5.27 1.29 1.00
CA GLY A 196 -5.68 2.02 -0.20
C GLY A 196 -5.06 3.42 -0.30
N PRO A 197 -5.25 4.29 0.70
CA PRO A 197 -4.58 5.59 0.76
C PRO A 197 -3.06 5.51 0.62
N ILE A 198 -2.39 4.57 1.30
CA ILE A 198 -0.94 4.34 1.17
C ILE A 198 -0.58 3.98 -0.28
N TRP A 199 -1.32 3.08 -0.88
CA TRP A 199 -1.11 2.68 -2.27
C TRP A 199 -1.22 3.87 -3.24
N TRP A 200 -2.26 4.70 -3.09
CA TRP A 200 -2.48 5.87 -3.93
C TRP A 200 -1.49 7.00 -3.69
N SER A 201 -1.01 7.17 -2.44
CA SER A 201 0.07 8.12 -2.14
C SER A 201 1.36 7.75 -2.87
N MET A 202 1.72 6.45 -2.84
CA MET A 202 2.88 5.95 -3.54
C MET A 202 2.70 5.96 -5.07
N ALA A 203 1.48 5.74 -5.55
CA ALA A 203 1.15 5.87 -6.97
C ALA A 203 1.31 7.31 -7.45
N ALA A 204 0.90 8.30 -6.65
CA ALA A 204 1.12 9.71 -6.94
C ALA A 204 2.62 10.05 -7.00
N ILE A 205 3.40 9.64 -6.01
CA ILE A 205 4.87 9.82 -6.02
C ILE A 205 5.47 9.21 -7.30
N ARG A 206 5.04 8.01 -7.68
CA ARG A 206 5.48 7.35 -8.91
C ARG A 206 5.14 8.16 -10.16
N ILE A 207 3.93 8.70 -10.27
CA ILE A 207 3.49 9.54 -11.40
C ILE A 207 4.38 10.78 -11.51
N TYR A 208 4.63 11.46 -10.39
CA TYR A 208 5.38 12.71 -10.37
C TYR A 208 6.91 12.54 -10.52
N LEU A 209 7.48 11.46 -10.02
CA LEU A 209 8.91 11.15 -10.17
C LEU A 209 9.22 10.32 -11.42
N GLY A 210 8.25 9.55 -11.91
CA GLY A 210 8.40 8.65 -13.06
C GLY A 210 8.43 9.35 -14.44
N GLY A 211 8.32 10.67 -14.49
CA GLY A 211 8.36 11.43 -15.73
C GLY A 211 7.12 11.29 -16.61
N SER A 212 6.02 10.79 -16.06
CA SER A 212 4.72 10.72 -16.75
C SER A 212 4.08 12.10 -16.92
N THR A 213 4.53 13.09 -16.14
CA THR A 213 4.11 14.49 -16.24
C THR A 213 5.18 15.29 -16.96
N LYS A 214 4.84 15.93 -18.07
CA LYS A 214 5.80 16.71 -18.89
C LYS A 214 6.44 17.87 -18.11
N ASP A 215 5.72 18.45 -17.13
CA ASP A 215 6.15 19.65 -16.39
C ASP A 215 5.99 19.53 -14.86
N GLY A 216 5.49 18.40 -14.35
CA GLY A 216 5.18 18.21 -12.92
C GLY A 216 6.43 17.87 -12.11
N LYS A 217 6.63 18.60 -11.03
CA LYS A 217 7.69 18.34 -10.06
C LYS A 217 7.10 17.67 -8.81
N TYR A 218 7.91 16.92 -8.09
CA TYR A 218 7.51 16.33 -6.83
C TYR A 218 7.03 17.40 -5.81
N ALA A 219 7.61 18.58 -5.85
CA ALA A 219 7.18 19.72 -5.03
C ALA A 219 5.73 20.15 -5.29
N ASP A 220 5.24 20.03 -6.52
CA ASP A 220 3.85 20.37 -6.87
C ASP A 220 2.89 19.38 -6.19
N TRP A 221 3.21 18.08 -6.21
CA TRP A 221 2.48 17.06 -5.45
C TRP A 221 2.45 17.38 -3.96
N MET A 222 3.60 17.68 -3.34
CA MET A 222 3.66 18.03 -1.92
C MET A 222 2.82 19.27 -1.61
N GLY A 223 2.85 20.27 -2.48
CA GLY A 223 2.02 21.48 -2.32
C GLY A 223 0.53 21.17 -2.34
N TRP A 224 0.06 20.39 -3.31
CA TRP A 224 -1.34 19.97 -3.41
C TRP A 224 -1.76 19.10 -2.24
N SER A 225 -0.95 18.12 -1.85
CA SER A 225 -1.20 17.21 -0.73
C SER A 225 -1.31 18.00 0.59
N SER A 226 -0.35 18.87 0.87
CA SER A 226 -0.35 19.70 2.08
C SER A 226 -1.54 20.67 2.12
N GLY A 227 -1.83 21.33 1.00
CA GLY A 227 -2.97 22.24 0.89
C GLY A 227 -4.30 21.53 1.14
N PHE A 228 -4.51 20.38 0.49
CA PHE A 228 -5.73 19.60 0.65
C PHE A 228 -5.93 19.11 2.09
N HIS A 229 -4.91 18.49 2.68
CA HIS A 229 -4.99 17.99 4.06
C HIS A 229 -5.11 19.13 5.08
N GLY A 230 -4.41 20.25 4.86
CA GLY A 230 -4.51 21.44 5.69
C GLY A 230 -5.91 22.05 5.69
N ILE A 231 -6.52 22.19 4.53
CA ILE A 231 -7.90 22.69 4.39
C ILE A 231 -8.88 21.71 5.05
N ALA A 232 -8.77 20.41 4.79
CA ALA A 232 -9.61 19.39 5.43
C ALA A 232 -9.52 19.45 6.95
N MET A 233 -8.31 19.67 7.48
CA MET A 233 -8.06 19.79 8.91
C MET A 233 -8.71 21.05 9.50
N LEU A 234 -8.59 22.20 8.83
CA LEU A 234 -9.22 23.44 9.26
C LEU A 234 -10.75 23.29 9.35
N PHE A 235 -11.39 22.65 8.36
CA PHE A 235 -12.83 22.39 8.40
C PHE A 235 -13.21 21.45 9.56
N LEU A 236 -12.43 20.40 9.83
CA LEU A 236 -12.71 19.47 10.94
C LEU A 236 -12.53 20.13 12.28
N VAL A 237 -11.46 20.92 12.47
CA VAL A 237 -11.24 21.70 13.72
C VAL A 237 -12.35 22.70 13.92
N GLY A 238 -12.73 23.45 12.86
CA GLY A 238 -13.86 24.40 12.90
C GLY A 238 -15.17 23.72 13.30
N ALA A 239 -15.49 22.56 12.68
CA ALA A 239 -16.67 21.78 13.05
C ALA A 239 -16.62 21.33 14.53
N CYS A 240 -15.47 20.85 15.01
CA CYS A 240 -15.28 20.45 16.39
C CYS A 240 -15.49 21.61 17.38
N ILE A 241 -15.02 22.81 17.05
CA ILE A 241 -15.19 24.01 17.90
C ILE A 241 -16.65 24.46 17.92
N ILE A 242 -17.28 24.57 16.75
CA ILE A 242 -18.66 25.09 16.62
C ILE A 242 -19.66 24.12 17.26
N LEU A 243 -19.50 22.82 17.04
CA LEU A 243 -20.42 21.80 17.50
C LEU A 243 -20.06 21.14 18.83
N ARG A 244 -19.12 21.71 19.59
CA ARG A 244 -18.55 21.10 20.81
C ARG A 244 -19.59 20.73 21.88
N THR A 245 -20.75 21.39 21.91
CA THR A 245 -21.83 21.14 22.88
C THR A 245 -22.80 20.05 22.43
N HIS A 246 -22.72 19.60 21.17
CA HIS A 246 -23.60 18.57 20.64
C HIS A 246 -22.98 17.18 20.82
N LEU A 247 -23.78 16.21 21.29
CA LEU A 247 -23.34 14.81 21.45
C LEU A 247 -22.83 14.22 20.14
N PHE A 248 -23.40 14.65 19.00
CA PHE A 248 -23.02 14.22 17.67
C PHE A 248 -21.54 14.46 17.33
N ILE A 249 -20.88 15.47 17.93
CA ILE A 249 -19.46 15.73 17.72
C ILE A 249 -18.60 14.57 18.17
N TRP A 250 -18.94 13.99 19.32
CA TRP A 250 -18.15 12.93 19.93
C TRP A 250 -18.29 11.57 19.22
N THR A 251 -19.42 11.35 18.59
CA THR A 251 -19.68 10.07 17.91
C THR A 251 -19.24 10.04 16.45
N VAL A 252 -19.26 11.18 15.74
CA VAL A 252 -18.99 11.26 14.30
C VAL A 252 -17.74 12.06 13.97
N PHE A 253 -17.64 13.29 14.48
CA PHE A 253 -16.54 14.19 14.07
C PHE A 253 -15.23 13.92 14.81
N SER A 254 -15.28 13.52 16.07
CA SER A 254 -14.06 13.24 16.84
C SER A 254 -13.27 12.05 16.28
N PRO A 255 -13.87 10.90 15.96
CA PRO A 255 -13.16 9.83 15.27
C PRO A 255 -12.60 10.26 13.92
N LYS A 256 -13.37 10.99 13.13
CA LYS A 256 -12.92 11.49 11.82
C LYS A 256 -11.73 12.44 11.95
N PHE A 257 -11.76 13.33 12.94
CA PHE A 257 -10.66 14.22 13.25
C PHE A 257 -9.38 13.43 13.62
N LEU A 258 -9.51 12.44 14.51
CA LEU A 258 -8.38 11.59 14.88
C LEU A 258 -7.79 10.87 13.67
N PHE A 259 -8.62 10.26 12.84
CA PHE A 259 -8.17 9.59 11.63
C PHE A 259 -7.46 10.54 10.67
N GLN A 260 -8.01 11.75 10.49
CA GLN A 260 -7.39 12.76 9.62
C GLN A 260 -6.03 13.24 10.16
N VAL A 261 -5.91 13.46 11.48
CA VAL A 261 -4.63 13.83 12.09
C VAL A 261 -3.57 12.75 11.87
N VAL A 262 -3.91 11.49 12.22
CA VAL A 262 -2.98 10.37 12.08
C VAL A 262 -2.58 10.18 10.63
N TRP A 263 -3.54 10.24 9.71
CA TRP A 263 -3.26 10.12 8.29
C TRP A 263 -2.36 11.24 7.78
N MET A 264 -2.67 12.50 8.11
CA MET A 264 -1.87 13.66 7.69
C MET A 264 -0.41 13.56 8.18
N VAL A 265 -0.21 13.19 9.45
CA VAL A 265 1.14 13.02 10.00
C VAL A 265 1.90 11.93 9.26
N LEU A 266 1.28 10.78 9.02
CA LEU A 266 1.93 9.66 8.33
C LEU A 266 2.15 9.96 6.84
N GLN A 267 1.19 10.59 6.17
CA GLN A 267 1.33 11.03 4.79
C GLN A 267 2.54 11.96 4.64
N HIS A 268 2.61 13.03 5.42
CA HIS A 268 3.65 14.04 5.25
C HIS A 268 5.01 13.61 5.80
N ILE A 269 5.07 12.93 6.95
CA ILE A 269 6.34 12.53 7.55
C ILE A 269 6.86 11.24 6.93
N ALA A 270 6.07 10.14 6.94
CA ALA A 270 6.58 8.85 6.51
C ALA A 270 6.59 8.72 4.98
N ILE A 271 5.48 9.04 4.30
CA ILE A 271 5.36 8.80 2.87
C ILE A 271 6.05 9.90 2.08
N GLU A 272 5.68 11.15 2.25
CA GLU A 272 6.22 12.26 1.47
C GLU A 272 7.61 12.68 1.98
N GLY A 273 7.78 12.87 3.29
CA GLY A 273 9.03 13.33 3.88
C GLY A 273 10.15 12.30 3.76
N ILE A 274 9.93 11.07 4.20
CA ILE A 274 11.00 10.05 4.18
C ILE A 274 11.06 9.36 2.82
N VAL A 275 9.98 8.71 2.39
CA VAL A 275 10.00 7.90 1.18
C VAL A 275 10.10 8.78 -0.07
N GLY A 276 9.24 9.77 -0.22
CA GLY A 276 9.21 10.62 -1.39
C GLY A 276 10.48 11.45 -1.58
N SER A 277 11.03 12.04 -0.49
CA SER A 277 12.28 12.80 -0.57
C SER A 277 13.48 11.90 -0.86
N THR A 278 13.56 10.69 -0.31
CA THR A 278 14.61 9.73 -0.67
C THR A 278 14.51 9.30 -2.13
N LEU A 279 13.29 9.06 -2.62
CA LEU A 279 13.06 8.74 -4.03
C LEU A 279 13.43 9.91 -4.96
N CYS A 280 13.06 11.12 -4.57
CA CYS A 280 13.41 12.34 -5.29
C CYS A 280 14.93 12.59 -5.33
N TRP A 281 15.64 12.27 -4.24
CA TRP A 281 17.11 12.41 -4.19
C TRP A 281 17.83 11.38 -5.05
N ILE A 282 17.25 10.18 -5.18
CA ILE A 282 17.78 9.09 -5.99
C ILE A 282 17.43 9.28 -7.49
N SER A 283 16.28 9.88 -7.81
CA SER A 283 15.83 10.12 -9.21
C SER A 283 16.59 11.22 -9.89
#